data_cda9c392d420669d40f1489feef7a43e
#
_entry.id   cda9c392d420669d40f1489feef7a43e
#
_cell.length_a   1.000
_cell.length_b   1.000
_cell.length_c   1.000
_cell.angle_alpha   90.00
_cell.angle_beta   90.00
_cell.angle_gamma   90.00
#
_symmetry.space_group_name_H-M   'P 1'
#
loop_
_entity.id
_entity.type
_entity.pdbx_description
1 polymer ?
#
loop_
_entity_poly.entity_id
_entity_poly.type
_entity_poly.pdbx_seq_one_letter_code
_entity_poly.pdbx_strand_id
1 'polypeptide(L)'
;MNKRQCEIIDILLGERKFVTASELAVRLSVSRKTIYRDMQDIADNCSDYRLTKKENNGYLLEEVDSVSLSDQFEHPDERRLDLLLFLLSIAPCKTSIQKISERYFVSQSSILNDFKHIERKLAPYNIKLSRTNEGTFINGDQFSLYRLMAVIIESYLTQIGDLFCQYDIPDSIKDIQVRNSKLGEIKRILHEFQEEQDLLLDQPYYLTLFCSLLAIVEKQTHQFQPFPNEEMIYELIDTNSAIYPMTIALARKLERQYSFQLKQNEMLNLYYILKAYKLNSRFLLNQQTEVVLNSQVITLADQLILRVAKNSGYRFTEDRDLRERLTMHLHSMVYRLNHQIYIINPILKSIKSNFSNIFQLVKFSANELLEESIYDKHLTDEEIGYITLYFQISYDDRFANQIPILIECTSGVGTSHLLSEKIRKNFPNIHINKIIAQERIKQSDYDDVELVISTVKQHSISDKPTILVSPILNENDKYKIDQFIKDYYKNQVIIYNR
;
A
#
# COMPACT_ATOMS: atom_id res chain seq x y z
N MET A 1 -42.58 10.20 8.41
CA MET A 1 -43.43 8.99 8.23
C MET A 1 -44.17 8.64 9.51
N ASN A 2 -45.41 8.22 9.40
CA ASN A 2 -46.15 7.74 10.57
C ASN A 2 -45.98 6.21 10.73
N LYS A 3 -46.37 5.66 11.92
CA LYS A 3 -46.20 4.23 12.24
C LYS A 3 -46.82 3.29 11.20
N ARG A 4 -48.02 3.64 10.66
CA ARG A 4 -48.71 2.85 9.65
C ARG A 4 -47.98 2.83 8.28
N GLN A 5 -47.35 3.94 7.91
CA GLN A 5 -46.55 4.03 6.69
C GLN A 5 -45.30 3.13 6.78
N CYS A 6 -44.68 3.03 7.95
CA CYS A 6 -43.59 2.07 8.21
C CYS A 6 -44.09 0.61 8.08
N GLU A 7 -45.25 0.29 8.67
CA GLU A 7 -45.85 -1.06 8.57
C GLU A 7 -46.21 -1.42 7.12
N ILE A 8 -46.65 -0.45 6.29
CA ILE A 8 -46.87 -0.67 4.86
C ILE A 8 -45.58 -1.03 4.14
N ILE A 9 -44.49 -0.28 4.43
CA ILE A 9 -43.17 -0.53 3.85
C ILE A 9 -42.69 -1.93 4.21
N ASP A 10 -42.74 -2.30 5.50
CA ASP A 10 -42.31 -3.61 5.98
C ASP A 10 -43.09 -4.75 5.28
N ILE A 11 -44.42 -4.60 5.10
CA ILE A 11 -45.25 -5.61 4.41
C ILE A 11 -44.81 -5.72 2.95
N LEU A 12 -44.63 -4.60 2.24
CA LEU A 12 -44.31 -4.61 0.81
C LEU A 12 -42.91 -5.17 0.54
N LEU A 13 -41.92 -4.83 1.38
CA LEU A 13 -40.57 -5.37 1.27
C LEU A 13 -40.51 -6.86 1.63
N GLY A 14 -41.26 -7.29 2.64
CA GLY A 14 -41.30 -8.70 3.03
C GLY A 14 -41.94 -9.60 1.98
N GLU A 15 -42.99 -9.13 1.28
CA GLU A 15 -43.72 -9.94 0.27
C GLU A 15 -42.98 -10.04 -1.07
N ARG A 16 -42.13 -9.05 -1.43
CA ARG A 16 -41.37 -8.99 -2.70
C ARG A 16 -42.19 -9.28 -3.96
N LYS A 17 -43.48 -8.98 -3.91
CA LYS A 17 -44.46 -9.14 -5.01
C LYS A 17 -45.51 -8.03 -4.96
N PHE A 18 -46.26 -7.89 -6.03
CA PHE A 18 -47.36 -6.91 -6.05
C PHE A 18 -48.43 -7.25 -5.01
N VAL A 19 -48.74 -6.30 -4.13
CA VAL A 19 -49.77 -6.37 -3.11
C VAL A 19 -50.83 -5.32 -3.38
N THR A 20 -52.10 -5.72 -3.38
CA THR A 20 -53.21 -4.81 -3.70
C THR A 20 -53.52 -3.88 -2.52
N ALA A 21 -54.07 -2.69 -2.82
CA ALA A 21 -54.54 -1.76 -1.80
C ALA A 21 -55.65 -2.38 -0.90
N SER A 22 -56.37 -3.37 -1.42
CA SER A 22 -57.39 -4.12 -0.68
C SER A 22 -56.77 -5.05 0.37
N GLU A 23 -55.71 -5.76 0.03
CA GLU A 23 -54.95 -6.62 0.95
C GLU A 23 -54.30 -5.82 2.04
N LEU A 24 -53.64 -4.68 1.72
CA LEU A 24 -53.08 -3.78 2.68
C LEU A 24 -54.14 -3.20 3.63
N ALA A 25 -55.31 -2.79 3.08
CA ALA A 25 -56.41 -2.26 3.88
C ALA A 25 -56.93 -3.27 4.91
N VAL A 26 -57.03 -4.55 4.52
CA VAL A 26 -57.47 -5.66 5.40
C VAL A 26 -56.42 -5.90 6.50
N ARG A 27 -55.13 -6.03 6.14
CA ARG A 27 -54.06 -6.33 7.07
C ARG A 27 -53.86 -5.24 8.10
N LEU A 28 -54.01 -3.98 7.73
CA LEU A 28 -53.83 -2.82 8.57
C LEU A 28 -55.11 -2.27 9.20
N SER A 29 -56.27 -2.96 8.95
CA SER A 29 -57.58 -2.59 9.46
C SER A 29 -57.99 -1.13 9.16
N VAL A 30 -57.71 -0.66 7.93
CA VAL A 30 -58.01 0.70 7.47
C VAL A 30 -58.75 0.70 6.15
N SER A 31 -59.27 1.88 5.73
CA SER A 31 -59.93 2.00 4.45
C SER A 31 -58.96 1.98 3.26
N ARG A 32 -59.41 1.48 2.09
CA ARG A 32 -58.59 1.61 0.85
C ARG A 32 -58.20 3.03 0.53
N LYS A 33 -59.06 4.02 0.83
CA LYS A 33 -58.79 5.43 0.63
C LYS A 33 -57.61 5.88 1.50
N THR A 34 -57.48 5.34 2.73
CA THR A 34 -56.37 5.58 3.62
C THR A 34 -55.08 5.03 3.06
N ILE A 35 -55.11 3.77 2.55
CA ILE A 35 -53.93 3.15 1.91
C ILE A 35 -53.48 3.97 0.69
N TYR A 36 -54.39 4.41 -0.19
CA TYR A 36 -54.04 5.22 -1.36
C TYR A 36 -53.35 6.51 -0.96
N ARG A 37 -53.78 7.15 0.13
CA ARG A 37 -53.16 8.36 0.64
C ARG A 37 -51.79 8.07 1.24
N ASP A 38 -51.65 7.02 2.05
CA ASP A 38 -50.35 6.62 2.64
C ASP A 38 -49.37 6.21 1.54
N MET A 39 -49.82 5.51 0.47
CA MET A 39 -48.97 5.15 -0.66
C MET A 39 -48.50 6.36 -1.47
N GLN A 40 -49.34 7.41 -1.59
CA GLN A 40 -48.94 8.66 -2.19
C GLN A 40 -47.91 9.39 -1.32
N ASP A 41 -48.16 9.45 -0.02
CA ASP A 41 -47.22 10.08 0.94
C ASP A 41 -45.87 9.33 0.96
N ILE A 42 -45.87 7.99 0.84
CA ILE A 42 -44.64 7.17 0.75
C ILE A 42 -43.93 7.48 -0.56
N ALA A 43 -44.64 7.56 -1.68
CA ALA A 43 -44.07 7.87 -3.00
C ALA A 43 -43.43 9.28 -3.03
N ASP A 44 -44.06 10.25 -2.35
CA ASP A 44 -43.63 11.66 -2.37
C ASP A 44 -42.50 11.95 -1.36
N ASN A 45 -42.36 11.15 -0.29
CA ASN A 45 -41.46 11.46 0.82
C ASN A 45 -40.37 10.39 1.10
N CYS A 46 -40.34 9.27 0.38
CA CYS A 46 -39.35 8.21 0.57
C CYS A 46 -38.52 8.03 -0.70
N SER A 47 -37.35 8.64 -0.73
CA SER A 47 -36.35 8.50 -1.79
C SER A 47 -35.67 7.11 -1.78
N ASP A 48 -35.73 6.39 -0.67
CA ASP A 48 -35.03 5.13 -0.44
C ASP A 48 -35.74 3.91 -1.05
N TYR A 49 -36.96 4.11 -1.57
CA TYR A 49 -37.78 3.05 -2.15
C TYR A 49 -38.39 3.42 -3.49
N ARG A 50 -38.33 2.52 -4.44
CA ARG A 50 -39.05 2.62 -5.74
C ARG A 50 -40.41 1.98 -5.62
N LEU A 51 -41.46 2.80 -5.62
CA LEU A 51 -42.84 2.35 -5.62
C LEU A 51 -43.31 2.14 -7.07
N THR A 52 -43.51 0.87 -7.47
CA THR A 52 -44.10 0.52 -8.76
C THR A 52 -45.58 0.21 -8.60
N LYS A 53 -46.45 0.93 -9.29
CA LYS A 53 -47.88 0.73 -9.36
C LYS A 53 -48.25 0.05 -10.68
N LYS A 54 -48.96 -1.07 -10.62
CA LYS A 54 -49.47 -1.76 -11.81
C LYS A 54 -51.01 -1.86 -11.72
N GLU A 55 -51.69 -1.41 -12.76
CA GLU A 55 -53.17 -1.50 -12.82
C GLU A 55 -53.61 -2.95 -12.61
N ASN A 56 -54.58 -3.14 -11.72
CA ASN A 56 -55.17 -4.42 -11.28
C ASN A 56 -54.22 -5.36 -10.47
N ASN A 57 -52.95 -5.10 -10.33
CA ASN A 57 -52.00 -5.94 -9.57
C ASN A 57 -51.57 -5.30 -8.22
N GLY A 58 -51.74 -4.00 -8.02
CA GLY A 58 -51.41 -3.32 -6.78
C GLY A 58 -50.05 -2.61 -6.80
N TYR A 59 -49.35 -2.67 -5.68
CA TYR A 59 -48.09 -1.95 -5.42
C TYR A 59 -46.98 -2.95 -5.14
N LEU A 60 -45.83 -2.71 -5.72
CA LEU A 60 -44.56 -3.36 -5.40
C LEU A 60 -43.62 -2.27 -4.90
N LEU A 61 -43.00 -2.51 -3.76
CA LEU A 61 -41.94 -1.64 -3.21
C LEU A 61 -40.62 -2.40 -3.34
N GLU A 62 -39.70 -1.79 -4.01
CA GLU A 62 -38.33 -2.25 -4.11
C GLU A 62 -37.45 -1.23 -3.37
N GLU A 63 -36.52 -1.72 -2.57
CA GLU A 63 -35.48 -0.83 -2.09
C GLU A 63 -34.81 -0.23 -3.33
N VAL A 64 -34.81 1.07 -3.44
CA VAL A 64 -33.93 1.74 -4.39
C VAL A 64 -32.55 1.49 -3.79
N ASP A 65 -31.81 0.53 -4.38
CA ASP A 65 -30.37 0.58 -4.26
C ASP A 65 -30.01 2.00 -4.67
N SER A 66 -29.87 2.84 -3.67
CA SER A 66 -29.69 4.30 -3.81
C SER A 66 -28.46 4.54 -4.64
N VAL A 67 -28.63 5.33 -5.65
CA VAL A 67 -27.68 5.80 -6.64
C VAL A 67 -27.68 4.95 -7.91
N SER A 68 -28.28 5.50 -8.95
CA SER A 68 -28.04 5.03 -10.32
C SER A 68 -26.54 5.05 -10.53
N LEU A 69 -25.92 3.87 -10.78
CA LEU A 69 -24.48 3.73 -11.01
C LEU A 69 -23.95 4.65 -12.13
N SER A 70 -24.83 5.29 -12.91
CA SER A 70 -24.46 6.28 -13.93
C SER A 70 -23.88 7.56 -13.35
N ASP A 71 -24.26 7.96 -12.12
CA ASP A 71 -23.75 9.17 -11.45
C ASP A 71 -22.61 8.89 -10.47
N GLN A 72 -22.28 7.58 -10.27
CA GLN A 72 -21.25 7.15 -9.33
C GLN A 72 -19.81 7.22 -9.88
N PHE A 73 -19.63 7.19 -11.19
CA PHE A 73 -18.29 7.14 -11.77
C PHE A 73 -18.02 8.42 -12.56
N GLU A 74 -17.36 9.39 -11.94
CA GLU A 74 -16.90 10.61 -12.62
C GLU A 74 -15.85 10.29 -13.70
N HIS A 75 -15.08 9.19 -13.51
CA HIS A 75 -14.01 8.78 -14.43
C HIS A 75 -14.12 7.31 -14.90
N PRO A 76 -13.77 7.03 -16.19
CA PRO A 76 -13.77 5.66 -16.72
C PRO A 76 -12.88 4.69 -15.93
N ASP A 77 -11.83 5.17 -15.26
CA ASP A 77 -10.91 4.33 -14.49
C ASP A 77 -11.55 3.79 -13.20
N GLU A 78 -12.43 4.54 -12.56
CA GLU A 78 -13.21 4.10 -11.40
C GLU A 78 -14.19 3.00 -11.81
N ARG A 79 -14.91 3.18 -12.91
CA ARG A 79 -15.80 2.15 -13.49
C ARG A 79 -15.03 0.87 -13.82
N ARG A 80 -13.86 0.98 -14.44
CA ARG A 80 -13.00 -0.16 -14.78
C ARG A 80 -12.57 -0.94 -13.55
N LEU A 81 -12.28 -0.22 -12.48
CA LEU A 81 -11.88 -0.82 -11.21
C LEU A 81 -13.05 -1.57 -10.56
N ASP A 82 -14.23 -0.94 -10.47
CA ASP A 82 -15.45 -1.58 -9.95
C ASP A 82 -15.87 -2.78 -10.82
N LEU A 83 -15.80 -2.65 -12.14
CA LEU A 83 -16.05 -3.75 -13.06
C LEU A 83 -15.09 -4.93 -12.85
N LEU A 84 -13.82 -4.64 -12.62
CA LEU A 84 -12.84 -5.68 -12.32
C LEU A 84 -13.14 -6.37 -10.98
N LEU A 85 -13.46 -5.62 -9.93
CA LEU A 85 -13.86 -6.16 -8.62
C LEU A 85 -15.14 -7.00 -8.75
N PHE A 86 -16.14 -6.52 -9.50
CA PHE A 86 -17.36 -7.27 -9.77
C PHE A 86 -17.05 -8.60 -10.48
N LEU A 87 -16.24 -8.59 -11.55
CA LEU A 87 -15.89 -9.81 -12.28
C LEU A 87 -15.08 -10.79 -11.40
N LEU A 88 -14.19 -10.29 -10.56
CA LEU A 88 -13.45 -11.10 -9.59
C LEU A 88 -14.37 -11.69 -8.51
N SER A 89 -15.34 -10.91 -8.02
CA SER A 89 -16.29 -11.37 -7.01
C SER A 89 -17.20 -12.49 -7.56
N ILE A 90 -17.59 -12.43 -8.81
CA ILE A 90 -18.42 -13.48 -9.44
C ILE A 90 -17.61 -14.62 -10.08
N ALA A 91 -16.29 -14.55 -10.16
CA ALA A 91 -15.47 -15.60 -10.78
C ALA A 91 -15.64 -16.96 -10.07
N PRO A 92 -15.79 -18.09 -10.79
CA PRO A 92 -15.69 -18.28 -12.23
C PRO A 92 -17.02 -18.14 -12.98
N CYS A 93 -18.08 -17.60 -12.37
CA CYS A 93 -19.38 -17.49 -13.02
C CYS A 93 -19.34 -16.59 -14.25
N LYS A 94 -20.12 -16.99 -15.28
CA LYS A 94 -20.18 -16.27 -16.54
C LYS A 94 -21.26 -15.18 -16.50
N THR A 95 -20.98 -14.03 -17.09
CA THR A 95 -21.94 -12.94 -17.25
C THR A 95 -21.93 -12.42 -18.69
N SER A 96 -23.06 -11.89 -19.18
CA SER A 96 -23.12 -11.35 -20.54
C SER A 96 -22.68 -9.89 -20.59
N ILE A 97 -22.10 -9.47 -21.72
CA ILE A 97 -21.75 -8.07 -21.96
C ILE A 97 -22.97 -7.16 -21.83
N GLN A 98 -24.14 -7.64 -22.23
CA GLN A 98 -25.39 -6.91 -22.10
C GLN A 98 -25.72 -6.63 -20.63
N LYS A 99 -25.68 -7.64 -19.74
CA LYS A 99 -25.90 -7.44 -18.30
C LYS A 99 -24.91 -6.46 -17.68
N ILE A 100 -23.64 -6.52 -18.11
CA ILE A 100 -22.62 -5.57 -17.66
C ILE A 100 -22.94 -4.16 -18.17
N SER A 101 -23.29 -4.03 -19.45
CA SER A 101 -23.68 -2.76 -20.08
C SER A 101 -24.88 -2.11 -19.37
N GLU A 102 -25.89 -2.91 -19.03
CA GLU A 102 -27.07 -2.49 -18.26
C GLU A 102 -26.69 -2.06 -16.82
N ARG A 103 -25.83 -2.85 -16.15
CA ARG A 103 -25.37 -2.54 -14.78
C ARG A 103 -24.65 -1.20 -14.70
N TYR A 104 -23.80 -0.89 -15.67
CA TYR A 104 -22.97 0.33 -15.67
C TYR A 104 -23.52 1.47 -16.52
N PHE A 105 -24.70 1.31 -17.10
CA PHE A 105 -25.38 2.31 -17.96
C PHE A 105 -24.48 2.85 -19.08
N VAL A 106 -23.65 2.01 -19.69
CA VAL A 106 -22.77 2.38 -20.80
C VAL A 106 -22.96 1.43 -21.98
N SER A 107 -22.51 1.85 -23.17
CA SER A 107 -22.61 1.01 -24.37
C SER A 107 -21.78 -0.26 -24.27
N GLN A 108 -22.17 -1.31 -24.96
CA GLN A 108 -21.40 -2.56 -25.05
C GLN A 108 -19.98 -2.31 -25.62
N SER A 109 -19.83 -1.34 -26.51
CA SER A 109 -18.52 -0.95 -27.04
C SER A 109 -17.62 -0.33 -25.98
N SER A 110 -18.18 0.43 -25.03
CA SER A 110 -17.47 0.96 -23.86
C SER A 110 -16.98 -0.17 -22.96
N ILE A 111 -17.83 -1.17 -22.68
CA ILE A 111 -17.45 -2.36 -21.90
C ILE A 111 -16.34 -3.16 -22.59
N LEU A 112 -16.39 -3.33 -23.92
CA LEU A 112 -15.33 -4.00 -24.66
C LEU A 112 -14.00 -3.26 -24.58
N ASN A 113 -14.03 -1.92 -24.55
CA ASN A 113 -12.83 -1.13 -24.31
C ASN A 113 -12.31 -1.28 -22.88
N ASP A 114 -13.22 -1.29 -21.89
CA ASP A 114 -12.84 -1.52 -20.49
C ASP A 114 -12.21 -2.89 -20.29
N PHE A 115 -12.70 -3.93 -20.97
CA PHE A 115 -12.10 -5.27 -20.94
C PHE A 115 -10.65 -5.29 -21.41
N LYS A 116 -10.28 -4.52 -22.44
CA LYS A 116 -8.87 -4.40 -22.88
C LYS A 116 -7.97 -3.80 -21.80
N HIS A 117 -8.50 -2.88 -20.99
CA HIS A 117 -7.76 -2.31 -19.86
C HIS A 117 -7.66 -3.32 -18.71
N ILE A 118 -8.72 -4.08 -18.45
CA ILE A 118 -8.73 -5.14 -17.44
C ILE A 118 -7.75 -6.26 -17.83
N GLU A 119 -7.76 -6.73 -19.08
CA GLU A 119 -6.83 -7.75 -19.57
C GLU A 119 -5.36 -7.37 -19.33
N ARG A 120 -5.01 -6.09 -19.56
CA ARG A 120 -3.66 -5.58 -19.25
C ARG A 120 -3.32 -5.58 -17.78
N LYS A 121 -4.30 -5.29 -16.91
CA LYS A 121 -4.12 -5.37 -15.45
C LYS A 121 -4.01 -6.80 -14.93
N LEU A 122 -4.67 -7.75 -15.56
CA LEU A 122 -4.65 -9.17 -15.18
C LEU A 122 -3.37 -9.90 -15.61
N ALA A 123 -2.73 -9.46 -16.67
CA ALA A 123 -1.58 -10.14 -17.29
C ALA A 123 -0.43 -10.47 -16.32
N PRO A 124 -0.01 -9.57 -15.38
CA PRO A 124 1.07 -9.86 -14.44
C PRO A 124 0.75 -10.98 -13.42
N TYR A 125 -0.54 -11.32 -13.26
CA TYR A 125 -1.02 -12.26 -12.22
C TYR A 125 -1.34 -13.65 -12.76
N ASN A 126 -1.06 -13.92 -14.03
CA ASN A 126 -1.42 -15.18 -14.71
C ASN A 126 -2.93 -15.50 -14.66
N ILE A 127 -3.75 -14.45 -14.60
CA ILE A 127 -5.21 -14.51 -14.61
C ILE A 127 -5.71 -13.98 -15.96
N LYS A 128 -6.74 -14.61 -16.52
CA LYS A 128 -7.24 -14.28 -17.86
C LYS A 128 -8.73 -13.92 -17.83
N LEU A 129 -9.08 -12.87 -18.56
CA LEU A 129 -10.46 -12.57 -18.91
C LEU A 129 -10.83 -13.43 -20.13
N SER A 130 -11.75 -14.37 -19.95
CA SER A 130 -12.19 -15.28 -20.99
C SER A 130 -13.58 -14.87 -21.52
N ARG A 131 -13.75 -14.93 -22.83
CA ARG A 131 -15.01 -14.61 -23.53
C ARG A 131 -15.43 -15.80 -24.37
N THR A 132 -16.60 -16.35 -24.11
CA THR A 132 -17.17 -17.49 -24.82
C THR A 132 -18.60 -17.16 -25.26
N ASN A 133 -19.20 -18.03 -26.03
CA ASN A 133 -20.62 -17.89 -26.43
C ASN A 133 -21.59 -17.91 -25.21
N GLU A 134 -21.14 -18.44 -24.08
CA GLU A 134 -21.92 -18.51 -22.85
C GLU A 134 -21.73 -17.27 -21.94
N GLY A 135 -20.75 -16.40 -22.25
CA GLY A 135 -20.49 -15.17 -21.53
C GLY A 135 -19.02 -14.88 -21.26
N THR A 136 -18.80 -13.81 -20.49
CA THR A 136 -17.50 -13.31 -20.04
C THR A 136 -17.28 -13.72 -18.58
N PHE A 137 -16.08 -14.16 -18.26
CA PHE A 137 -15.68 -14.53 -16.91
C PHE A 137 -14.17 -14.41 -16.71
N ILE A 138 -13.75 -14.30 -15.47
CA ILE A 138 -12.33 -14.36 -15.10
C ILE A 138 -11.96 -15.81 -14.79
N ASN A 139 -10.87 -16.27 -15.43
CA ASN A 139 -10.33 -17.61 -15.26
C ASN A 139 -8.94 -17.51 -14.59
N GLY A 140 -8.76 -18.28 -13.52
CA GLY A 140 -7.53 -18.36 -12.72
C GLY A 140 -7.72 -19.34 -11.58
N ASP A 141 -6.64 -19.74 -10.91
CA ASP A 141 -6.78 -20.53 -9.69
C ASP A 141 -7.38 -19.70 -8.56
N GLN A 142 -8.07 -20.34 -7.65
CA GLN A 142 -8.80 -19.67 -6.57
C GLN A 142 -7.92 -18.79 -5.70
N PHE A 143 -6.72 -19.26 -5.44
CA PHE A 143 -5.76 -18.56 -4.59
C PHE A 143 -5.27 -17.24 -5.23
N SER A 144 -4.91 -17.29 -6.51
CA SER A 144 -4.54 -16.10 -7.28
C SER A 144 -5.69 -15.09 -7.39
N LEU A 145 -6.95 -15.58 -7.55
CA LEU A 145 -8.13 -14.71 -7.61
C LEU A 145 -8.35 -13.95 -6.29
N TYR A 146 -8.27 -14.62 -5.14
CA TYR A 146 -8.40 -13.95 -3.84
C TYR A 146 -7.32 -12.90 -3.62
N ARG A 147 -6.08 -13.22 -3.98
CA ARG A 147 -4.95 -12.29 -3.84
C ARG A 147 -5.09 -11.08 -4.73
N LEU A 148 -5.43 -11.31 -6.00
CA LEU A 148 -5.65 -10.20 -6.91
C LEU A 148 -6.80 -9.31 -6.42
N MET A 149 -7.91 -9.91 -5.95
CA MET A 149 -9.02 -9.15 -5.39
C MET A 149 -8.58 -8.30 -4.21
N ALA A 150 -7.79 -8.85 -3.29
CA ALA A 150 -7.24 -8.09 -2.17
C ALA A 150 -6.34 -6.93 -2.63
N VAL A 151 -5.44 -7.16 -3.61
CA VAL A 151 -4.58 -6.11 -4.19
C VAL A 151 -5.40 -5.01 -4.87
N ILE A 152 -6.46 -5.36 -5.59
CA ILE A 152 -7.32 -4.36 -6.25
C ILE A 152 -8.10 -3.55 -5.20
N ILE A 153 -8.63 -4.19 -4.17
CA ILE A 153 -9.28 -3.50 -3.04
C ILE A 153 -8.28 -2.56 -2.35
N GLU A 154 -7.08 -3.04 -2.07
CA GLU A 154 -5.99 -2.26 -1.45
C GLU A 154 -5.62 -1.04 -2.31
N SER A 155 -5.46 -1.24 -3.63
CA SER A 155 -5.20 -0.15 -4.58
C SER A 155 -6.32 0.89 -4.58
N TYR A 156 -7.57 0.44 -4.54
CA TYR A 156 -8.74 1.32 -4.50
C TYR A 156 -8.78 2.15 -3.21
N LEU A 157 -8.63 1.49 -2.07
CA LEU A 157 -8.63 2.15 -0.76
C LEU A 157 -7.47 3.15 -0.63
N THR A 158 -6.30 2.83 -1.20
CA THR A 158 -5.13 3.71 -1.19
C THR A 158 -5.30 4.95 -2.09
N GLN A 159 -6.02 4.83 -3.21
CA GLN A 159 -6.31 5.97 -4.12
C GLN A 159 -7.33 6.95 -3.55
N ILE A 160 -8.30 6.47 -2.79
CA ILE A 160 -9.35 7.31 -2.19
C ILE A 160 -8.81 8.14 -1.02
N GLY A 161 -7.72 7.71 -0.38
CA GLY A 161 -7.23 8.42 0.79
C GLY A 161 -5.73 8.46 0.98
N ASP A 162 -5.16 9.66 0.98
CA ASP A 162 -4.01 10.03 1.83
C ASP A 162 -4.31 9.80 3.34
N LEU A 163 -5.41 9.17 3.67
CA LEU A 163 -6.12 9.12 4.95
C LEU A 163 -5.90 7.82 5.73
N PHE A 164 -5.27 6.81 5.14
CA PHE A 164 -4.93 5.60 5.89
C PHE A 164 -3.81 5.80 6.92
N CYS A 165 -3.15 6.97 6.92
CA CYS A 165 -2.14 7.31 7.91
C CYS A 165 -2.70 7.49 9.34
N GLN A 166 -4.03 7.55 9.54
CA GLN A 166 -4.66 7.79 10.84
C GLN A 166 -5.75 6.79 11.24
N TYR A 167 -5.73 5.54 10.78
CA TYR A 167 -6.71 4.50 11.19
C TYR A 167 -8.20 4.83 10.97
N ASP A 168 -8.55 6.00 10.44
CA ASP A 168 -9.92 6.38 10.13
C ASP A 168 -10.22 6.25 8.63
N ILE A 169 -11.17 5.38 8.31
CA ILE A 169 -11.71 5.26 6.95
C ILE A 169 -12.52 6.53 6.67
N PRO A 170 -12.23 7.27 5.59
CA PRO A 170 -12.92 8.53 5.32
C PRO A 170 -14.42 8.38 5.18
N ASP A 171 -15.14 9.41 5.65
CA ASP A 171 -16.59 9.52 5.51
C ASP A 171 -17.08 9.52 4.05
N SER A 172 -16.21 9.86 3.09
CA SER A 172 -16.50 9.82 1.65
C SER A 172 -16.67 8.39 1.09
N ILE A 173 -16.29 7.34 1.84
CA ILE A 173 -16.65 5.95 1.53
C ILE A 173 -18.08 5.63 2.01
N LYS A 174 -18.75 6.56 2.71
CA LYS A 174 -20.13 6.38 3.23
C LYS A 174 -21.18 6.15 2.15
N ASP A 175 -20.95 6.55 0.92
CA ASP A 175 -21.90 6.33 -0.19
C ASP A 175 -21.91 4.89 -0.72
N ILE A 176 -21.02 4.04 -0.20
CA ILE A 176 -21.08 2.59 -0.37
C ILE A 176 -21.77 1.99 0.88
N GLN A 177 -23.04 2.32 1.09
CA GLN A 177 -23.77 1.99 2.33
C GLN A 177 -23.75 0.51 2.74
N VAL A 178 -23.74 -0.43 1.78
CA VAL A 178 -23.64 -1.87 2.06
C VAL A 178 -22.21 -2.32 2.39
N ARG A 179 -21.19 -1.64 1.86
CA ARG A 179 -19.77 -1.92 2.14
C ARG A 179 -19.31 -1.34 3.47
N ASN A 180 -19.91 -0.26 3.96
CA ASN A 180 -19.52 0.41 5.20
C ASN A 180 -19.66 -0.46 6.45
N SER A 181 -20.72 -1.28 6.54
CA SER A 181 -20.88 -2.22 7.66
C SER A 181 -19.75 -3.26 7.67
N LYS A 182 -19.43 -3.84 6.51
CA LYS A 182 -18.37 -4.86 6.37
C LYS A 182 -16.98 -4.30 6.67
N LEU A 183 -16.67 -3.08 6.21
CA LEU A 183 -15.38 -2.43 6.51
C LEU A 183 -15.20 -2.20 8.01
N GLY A 184 -16.22 -1.65 8.68
CA GLY A 184 -16.22 -1.44 10.12
C GLY A 184 -16.11 -2.75 10.92
N GLU A 185 -16.82 -3.80 10.50
CA GLU A 185 -16.77 -5.12 11.11
C GLU A 185 -15.40 -5.77 10.99
N ILE A 186 -14.78 -5.73 9.81
CA ILE A 186 -13.43 -6.28 9.59
C ILE A 186 -12.39 -5.50 10.38
N LYS A 187 -12.51 -4.15 10.44
CA LYS A 187 -11.65 -3.31 11.29
C LYS A 187 -11.74 -3.74 12.76
N ARG A 188 -12.96 -3.96 13.26
CA ARG A 188 -13.19 -4.43 14.64
C ARG A 188 -12.60 -5.82 14.86
N ILE A 189 -12.80 -6.77 13.93
CA ILE A 189 -12.23 -8.12 14.00
C ILE A 189 -10.70 -8.07 14.10
N LEU A 190 -10.06 -7.24 13.26
CA LEU A 190 -8.60 -7.08 13.29
C LEU A 190 -8.11 -6.42 14.58
N HIS A 191 -8.83 -5.43 15.08
CA HIS A 191 -8.48 -4.78 16.35
C HIS A 191 -8.54 -5.77 17.52
N GLU A 192 -9.66 -6.48 17.68
CA GLU A 192 -9.81 -7.54 18.68
C GLU A 192 -8.75 -8.65 18.52
N PHE A 193 -8.41 -9.02 17.29
CA PHE A 193 -7.37 -10.01 17.01
C PHE A 193 -6.00 -9.52 17.46
N GLN A 194 -5.65 -8.26 17.17
CA GLN A 194 -4.37 -7.67 17.57
C GLN A 194 -4.26 -7.60 19.11
N GLU A 195 -5.33 -7.19 19.80
CA GLU A 195 -5.35 -7.16 21.27
C GLU A 195 -5.19 -8.54 21.89
N GLU A 196 -5.94 -9.56 21.41
CA GLU A 196 -5.87 -10.92 21.94
C GLU A 196 -4.53 -11.62 21.67
N GLN A 197 -3.84 -11.27 20.59
CA GLN A 197 -2.56 -11.89 20.23
C GLN A 197 -1.35 -11.06 20.66
N ASP A 198 -1.58 -9.92 21.34
CA ASP A 198 -0.53 -8.93 21.68
C ASP A 198 0.31 -8.57 20.47
N LEU A 199 -0.37 -8.23 19.36
CA LEU A 199 0.24 -7.91 18.08
C LEU A 199 -0.03 -6.45 17.70
N LEU A 200 0.97 -5.82 17.07
CA LEU A 200 0.78 -4.57 16.35
C LEU A 200 1.13 -4.82 14.88
N LEU A 201 0.11 -4.92 14.04
CA LEU A 201 0.29 -5.08 12.60
C LEU A 201 0.70 -3.75 11.98
N ASP A 202 1.96 -3.65 11.57
CA ASP A 202 2.48 -2.48 10.86
C ASP A 202 2.03 -2.49 9.39
N GLN A 203 2.06 -1.32 8.75
CA GLN A 203 1.94 -1.24 7.29
C GLN A 203 3.17 -1.87 6.62
N PRO A 204 3.02 -2.56 5.47
CA PRO A 204 1.78 -2.75 4.69
C PRO A 204 0.92 -3.94 5.14
N TYR A 205 1.34 -4.73 6.12
CA TYR A 205 0.70 -6.00 6.48
C TYR A 205 -0.71 -5.85 7.05
N TYR A 206 -0.97 -4.78 7.82
CA TYR A 206 -2.32 -4.48 8.30
C TYR A 206 -3.28 -4.33 7.12
N LEU A 207 -2.92 -3.49 6.15
CA LEU A 207 -3.77 -3.22 4.99
C LEU A 207 -3.94 -4.46 4.12
N THR A 208 -2.86 -5.21 3.86
CA THR A 208 -2.91 -6.45 3.09
C THR A 208 -3.80 -7.50 3.76
N LEU A 209 -3.72 -7.66 5.08
CA LEU A 209 -4.59 -8.58 5.82
C LEU A 209 -6.04 -8.11 5.81
N PHE A 210 -6.28 -6.82 6.06
CA PHE A 210 -7.60 -6.21 6.00
C PHE A 210 -8.28 -6.44 4.63
N CYS A 211 -7.58 -6.16 3.54
CA CYS A 211 -8.09 -6.35 2.19
C CYS A 211 -8.30 -7.83 1.84
N SER A 212 -7.47 -8.72 2.38
CA SER A 212 -7.65 -10.17 2.20
C SER A 212 -8.89 -10.68 2.92
N LEU A 213 -9.16 -10.23 4.15
CA LEU A 213 -10.40 -10.55 4.86
C LEU A 213 -11.62 -10.02 4.12
N LEU A 214 -11.54 -8.78 3.62
CA LEU A 214 -12.63 -8.19 2.83
C LEU A 214 -12.88 -8.98 1.54
N ALA A 215 -11.83 -9.39 0.83
CA ALA A 215 -11.94 -10.21 -0.37
C ALA A 215 -12.61 -11.57 -0.08
N ILE A 216 -12.28 -12.20 1.05
CA ILE A 216 -12.90 -13.44 1.49
C ILE A 216 -14.40 -13.22 1.75
N VAL A 217 -14.77 -12.18 2.51
CA VAL A 217 -16.18 -11.88 2.84
C VAL A 217 -16.97 -11.54 1.58
N GLU A 218 -16.42 -10.70 0.70
CA GLU A 218 -17.10 -10.36 -0.58
C GLU A 218 -17.34 -11.60 -1.45
N LYS A 219 -16.39 -12.50 -1.50
CA LYS A 219 -16.54 -13.74 -2.26
C LYS A 219 -17.59 -14.68 -1.68
N GLN A 220 -17.71 -14.81 -0.37
CA GLN A 220 -18.70 -15.67 0.28
C GLN A 220 -20.15 -15.18 0.08
N THR A 221 -20.37 -13.87 -0.05
CA THR A 221 -21.72 -13.32 -0.28
C THR A 221 -22.32 -13.70 -1.62
N HIS A 222 -21.53 -14.16 -2.59
CA HIS A 222 -21.98 -14.50 -3.94
C HIS A 222 -22.22 -16.00 -4.20
N GLN A 223 -22.33 -16.85 -3.18
CA GLN A 223 -22.64 -18.30 -3.26
C GLN A 223 -21.91 -19.05 -4.39
N PHE A 224 -20.62 -19.29 -4.23
CA PHE A 224 -19.80 -19.92 -5.28
C PHE A 224 -19.85 -21.44 -5.28
N GLN A 225 -19.82 -22.01 -6.50
CA GLN A 225 -19.49 -23.41 -6.67
C GLN A 225 -18.00 -23.65 -6.32
N PRO A 226 -17.66 -24.76 -5.63
CA PRO A 226 -16.27 -25.09 -5.31
C PRO A 226 -15.46 -25.28 -6.59
N PHE A 227 -14.22 -24.79 -6.60
CA PHE A 227 -13.27 -25.13 -7.65
C PHE A 227 -12.93 -26.61 -7.57
N PRO A 228 -12.84 -27.32 -8.69
CA PRO A 228 -12.34 -28.69 -8.69
C PRO A 228 -10.86 -28.70 -8.29
N ASN A 229 -10.47 -29.62 -7.39
CA ASN A 229 -9.11 -29.90 -6.88
C ASN A 229 -8.66 -29.14 -5.59
N GLU A 230 -9.42 -29.24 -4.52
CA GLU A 230 -9.02 -28.71 -3.20
C GLU A 230 -8.15 -29.70 -2.35
N GLU A 231 -7.81 -30.88 -2.82
CA GLU A 231 -7.34 -32.00 -1.96
C GLU A 231 -5.87 -31.95 -1.48
N MET A 232 -5.02 -31.01 -1.94
CA MET A 232 -3.58 -31.04 -1.61
C MET A 232 -3.07 -29.87 -0.74
N ILE A 233 -3.90 -29.07 -0.14
CA ILE A 233 -3.48 -27.79 0.44
C ILE A 233 -3.07 -27.88 1.91
N TYR A 234 -3.55 -28.85 2.68
CA TYR A 234 -3.21 -29.00 4.10
C TYR A 234 -1.73 -29.31 4.37
N GLU A 235 -1.05 -29.96 3.43
CA GLU A 235 0.39 -30.26 3.56
C GLU A 235 1.27 -29.00 3.51
N LEU A 236 0.73 -27.87 3.04
CA LEU A 236 1.45 -26.60 2.92
C LEU A 236 1.41 -25.76 4.21
N ILE A 237 0.53 -26.08 5.15
CA ILE A 237 0.41 -25.38 6.44
C ILE A 237 1.22 -26.15 7.49
N ASP A 238 2.26 -25.53 8.01
CA ASP A 238 2.97 -26.06 9.15
C ASP A 238 2.15 -25.86 10.44
N THR A 239 1.46 -26.91 10.85
CA THR A 239 0.60 -26.92 12.04
C THR A 239 1.38 -26.80 13.35
N ASN A 240 2.70 -27.05 13.35
CA ASN A 240 3.57 -26.88 14.50
C ASN A 240 4.07 -25.42 14.64
N SER A 241 3.85 -24.60 13.62
CA SER A 241 4.23 -23.20 13.64
C SER A 241 3.37 -22.40 14.64
N ALA A 242 3.99 -21.47 15.38
CA ALA A 242 3.28 -20.52 16.23
C ALA A 242 2.26 -19.64 15.46
N ILE A 243 2.36 -19.57 14.12
CA ILE A 243 1.42 -18.83 13.26
C ILE A 243 0.10 -19.58 13.08
N TYR A 244 0.11 -20.91 13.15
CA TYR A 244 -1.10 -21.71 12.93
C TYR A 244 -2.21 -21.42 13.95
N PRO A 245 -1.96 -21.41 15.28
CA PRO A 245 -2.99 -21.00 16.25
C PRO A 245 -3.54 -19.59 16.01
N MET A 246 -2.70 -18.63 15.64
CA MET A 246 -3.09 -17.27 15.29
C MET A 246 -4.02 -17.24 14.07
N THR A 247 -3.68 -18.02 13.03
CA THR A 247 -4.51 -18.16 11.83
C THR A 247 -5.89 -18.71 12.18
N ILE A 248 -5.95 -19.75 13.01
CA ILE A 248 -7.22 -20.33 13.49
C ILE A 248 -8.03 -19.32 14.32
N ALA A 249 -7.38 -18.54 15.18
CA ALA A 249 -8.06 -17.51 15.98
C ALA A 249 -8.72 -16.45 15.11
N LEU A 250 -7.99 -15.93 14.11
CA LEU A 250 -8.52 -14.95 13.16
C LEU A 250 -9.66 -15.54 12.31
N ALA A 251 -9.48 -16.77 11.79
CA ALA A 251 -10.48 -17.49 11.02
C ALA A 251 -11.80 -17.64 11.78
N ARG A 252 -11.73 -18.11 13.03
CA ARG A 252 -12.92 -18.29 13.89
C ARG A 252 -13.67 -16.99 14.15
N LYS A 253 -12.99 -15.85 14.29
CA LYS A 253 -13.64 -14.55 14.44
C LYS A 253 -14.44 -14.20 13.20
N LEU A 254 -13.85 -14.40 12.01
CA LEU A 254 -14.49 -14.13 10.73
C LEU A 254 -15.71 -15.06 10.50
N GLU A 255 -15.52 -16.36 10.75
CA GLU A 255 -16.58 -17.38 10.60
C GLU A 255 -17.76 -17.10 11.53
N ARG A 256 -17.53 -16.68 12.77
CA ARG A 256 -18.59 -16.32 13.73
C ARG A 256 -19.35 -15.07 13.29
N GLN A 257 -18.65 -14.04 12.81
CA GLN A 257 -19.27 -12.77 12.40
C GLN A 257 -20.17 -12.96 11.18
N TYR A 258 -19.74 -13.74 10.18
CA TYR A 258 -20.42 -13.85 8.90
C TYR A 258 -21.13 -15.19 8.68
N SER A 259 -21.15 -16.08 9.67
CA SER A 259 -21.87 -17.38 9.66
C SER A 259 -21.53 -18.26 8.46
N PHE A 260 -20.25 -18.30 8.04
CA PHE A 260 -19.74 -19.23 7.04
C PHE A 260 -18.52 -19.99 7.58
N GLN A 261 -18.01 -20.96 6.83
CA GLN A 261 -16.75 -21.65 7.13
C GLN A 261 -15.72 -21.31 6.08
N LEU A 262 -14.49 -20.98 6.55
CA LEU A 262 -13.36 -20.74 5.66
C LEU A 262 -12.92 -22.04 4.99
N LYS A 263 -12.68 -21.94 3.71
CA LYS A 263 -12.11 -23.02 2.92
C LYS A 263 -10.60 -23.10 3.12
N GLN A 264 -10.03 -24.24 2.72
CA GLN A 264 -8.58 -24.48 2.87
C GLN A 264 -7.70 -23.41 2.22
N ASN A 265 -8.06 -22.97 1.02
CA ASN A 265 -7.34 -21.92 0.30
C ASN A 265 -7.37 -20.57 1.03
N GLU A 266 -8.48 -20.24 1.68
CA GLU A 266 -8.64 -19.03 2.46
C GLU A 266 -7.80 -19.09 3.74
N MET A 267 -7.82 -20.25 4.41
CA MET A 267 -6.95 -20.51 5.57
C MET A 267 -5.47 -20.41 5.21
N LEU A 268 -5.06 -21.01 4.09
CA LEU A 268 -3.70 -20.94 3.59
C LEU A 268 -3.27 -19.51 3.27
N ASN A 269 -4.16 -18.72 2.66
CA ASN A 269 -3.89 -17.32 2.37
C ASN A 269 -3.64 -16.51 3.65
N LEU A 270 -4.51 -16.65 4.66
CA LEU A 270 -4.34 -16.00 5.95
C LEU A 270 -3.04 -16.44 6.65
N TYR A 271 -2.74 -17.74 6.64
CA TYR A 271 -1.51 -18.29 7.19
C TYR A 271 -0.26 -17.67 6.55
N TYR A 272 -0.22 -17.57 5.23
CA TYR A 272 0.93 -17.01 4.52
C TYR A 272 1.11 -15.52 4.79
N ILE A 273 0.03 -14.74 4.87
CA ILE A 273 0.10 -13.31 5.18
C ILE A 273 0.62 -13.11 6.61
N LEU A 274 0.07 -13.83 7.58
CA LEU A 274 0.52 -13.75 8.98
C LEU A 274 1.97 -14.22 9.14
N LYS A 275 2.40 -15.24 8.39
CA LYS A 275 3.78 -15.70 8.40
C LYS A 275 4.74 -14.68 7.78
N ALA A 276 4.35 -14.04 6.68
CA ALA A 276 5.13 -12.96 6.08
C ALA A 276 5.29 -11.79 7.04
N TYR A 277 4.21 -11.39 7.75
CA TYR A 277 4.26 -10.38 8.79
C TYR A 277 5.22 -10.77 9.92
N LYS A 278 5.09 -11.98 10.45
CA LYS A 278 5.94 -12.46 11.55
C LYS A 278 7.42 -12.45 11.19
N LEU A 279 7.77 -12.75 9.95
CA LEU A 279 9.14 -12.69 9.44
C LEU A 279 9.70 -11.27 9.40
N ASN A 280 8.84 -10.25 9.22
CA ASN A 280 9.24 -8.83 9.16
C ASN A 280 9.25 -8.18 10.56
N SER A 281 8.50 -8.71 11.54
CA SER A 281 8.30 -8.03 12.81
C SER A 281 9.56 -8.07 13.68
N ARG A 282 9.91 -6.92 14.27
CA ARG A 282 11.01 -6.78 15.27
C ARG A 282 10.81 -7.65 16.51
N PHE A 283 9.60 -8.21 16.70
CA PHE A 283 9.26 -9.11 17.80
C PHE A 283 10.15 -10.38 17.81
N LEU A 284 10.65 -10.80 16.64
CA LEU A 284 11.59 -11.93 16.54
C LEU A 284 12.97 -11.63 17.15
N LEU A 285 13.33 -10.34 17.30
CA LEU A 285 14.62 -9.96 17.89
C LEU A 285 14.64 -10.07 19.42
N ASN A 286 13.47 -10.01 20.08
CA ASN A 286 13.37 -10.12 21.55
C ASN A 286 13.11 -11.54 22.06
N GLN A 287 12.70 -12.45 21.22
CA GLN A 287 12.66 -13.87 21.56
C GLN A 287 13.96 -14.51 21.05
N GLN A 288 14.71 -15.13 21.95
CA GLN A 288 15.97 -15.86 21.71
C GLN A 288 15.85 -17.07 20.75
N THR A 289 14.84 -17.11 19.92
CA THR A 289 14.77 -17.99 18.77
C THR A 289 15.61 -17.35 17.67
N GLU A 290 16.84 -17.86 17.49
CA GLU A 290 17.65 -17.59 16.29
C GLU A 290 16.75 -17.70 15.07
N VAL A 291 16.44 -16.54 14.45
CA VAL A 291 15.95 -16.54 13.09
C VAL A 291 17.11 -17.10 12.29
N VAL A 292 17.01 -18.37 11.91
CA VAL A 292 17.92 -18.95 10.92
C VAL A 292 17.64 -18.20 9.62
N LEU A 293 18.31 -17.04 9.47
CA LEU A 293 18.28 -16.31 8.23
C LEU A 293 18.81 -17.25 7.17
N ASN A 294 18.00 -17.53 6.18
CA ASN A 294 18.39 -18.36 5.06
C ASN A 294 19.67 -17.74 4.46
N SER A 295 20.74 -18.49 4.38
CA SER A 295 22.03 -18.06 3.82
C SER A 295 21.87 -17.44 2.42
N GLN A 296 20.90 -17.91 1.64
CA GLN A 296 20.55 -17.36 0.33
C GLN A 296 20.06 -15.92 0.40
N VAL A 297 19.28 -15.55 1.43
CA VAL A 297 18.79 -14.18 1.61
C VAL A 297 19.91 -13.23 2.01
N ILE A 298 20.83 -13.69 2.86
CA ILE A 298 22.03 -12.92 3.23
C ILE A 298 22.87 -12.66 1.97
N THR A 299 23.10 -13.69 1.18
CA THR A 299 23.84 -13.57 -0.09
C THR A 299 23.13 -12.61 -1.06
N LEU A 300 21.80 -12.66 -1.15
CA LEU A 300 21.00 -11.77 -1.99
C LEU A 300 21.17 -10.30 -1.54
N ALA A 301 21.12 -10.03 -0.23
CA ALA A 301 21.33 -8.69 0.32
C ALA A 301 22.75 -8.19 -0.01
N ASP A 302 23.78 -8.99 0.23
CA ASP A 302 25.17 -8.64 -0.04
C ASP A 302 25.40 -8.37 -1.54
N GLN A 303 24.84 -9.18 -2.43
CA GLN A 303 24.93 -8.99 -3.87
C GLN A 303 24.20 -7.72 -4.34
N LEU A 304 23.02 -7.44 -3.79
CA LEU A 304 22.28 -6.23 -4.14
C LEU A 304 23.05 -4.98 -3.68
N ILE A 305 23.56 -4.97 -2.44
CA ILE A 305 24.37 -3.86 -1.93
C ILE A 305 25.61 -3.65 -2.79
N LEU A 306 26.31 -4.72 -3.14
CA LEU A 306 27.49 -4.65 -3.98
C LEU A 306 27.19 -4.06 -5.37
N ARG A 307 26.08 -4.45 -6.01
CA ARG A 307 25.67 -3.93 -7.32
C ARG A 307 25.28 -2.46 -7.24
N VAL A 308 24.46 -2.09 -6.28
CA VAL A 308 24.07 -0.70 -6.08
C VAL A 308 25.32 0.17 -5.81
N ALA A 309 26.27 -0.31 -5.00
CA ALA A 309 27.54 0.37 -4.77
C ALA A 309 28.37 0.51 -6.06
N LYS A 310 28.49 -0.57 -6.86
CA LYS A 310 29.22 -0.55 -8.12
C LYS A 310 28.62 0.42 -9.12
N ASN A 311 27.30 0.43 -9.27
CA ASN A 311 26.57 1.25 -10.25
C ASN A 311 26.52 2.72 -9.86
N SER A 312 26.64 3.05 -8.57
CA SER A 312 26.59 4.44 -8.06
C SER A 312 27.95 5.04 -7.73
N GLY A 313 28.94 4.21 -7.43
CA GLY A 313 30.21 4.66 -6.85
C GLY A 313 30.16 4.95 -5.34
N TYR A 314 28.97 4.84 -4.71
CA TYR A 314 28.83 5.03 -3.26
C TYR A 314 29.27 3.79 -2.47
N ARG A 315 29.87 3.98 -1.28
CA ARG A 315 30.41 2.90 -0.44
C ARG A 315 29.34 2.26 0.45
N PHE A 316 28.21 1.86 -0.13
CA PHE A 316 27.14 1.18 0.62
C PHE A 316 27.59 -0.13 1.28
N THR A 317 28.63 -0.79 0.74
CA THR A 317 29.19 -2.04 1.29
C THR A 317 29.81 -1.88 2.68
N GLU A 318 30.14 -0.64 3.10
CA GLU A 318 30.68 -0.34 4.42
C GLU A 318 29.59 -0.10 5.48
N ASP A 319 28.31 -0.06 5.08
CA ASP A 319 27.18 0.20 5.95
C ASP A 319 26.61 -1.09 6.52
N ARG A 320 26.94 -1.38 7.79
CA ARG A 320 26.45 -2.56 8.51
C ARG A 320 24.94 -2.45 8.81
N ASP A 321 24.47 -1.26 9.16
CA ASP A 321 23.07 -1.02 9.48
C ASP A 321 22.18 -1.21 8.25
N LEU A 322 22.61 -0.73 7.08
CA LEU A 322 21.95 -1.00 5.80
C LEU A 322 21.87 -2.50 5.56
N ARG A 323 23.00 -3.21 5.69
CA ARG A 323 23.08 -4.66 5.47
C ARG A 323 22.11 -5.42 6.36
N GLU A 324 22.07 -5.13 7.65
CA GLU A 324 21.18 -5.81 8.60
C GLU A 324 19.71 -5.55 8.30
N ARG A 325 19.32 -4.27 8.16
CA ARG A 325 17.93 -3.88 7.89
C ARG A 325 17.44 -4.42 6.55
N LEU A 326 18.27 -4.31 5.50
CA LEU A 326 17.94 -4.82 4.17
C LEU A 326 17.80 -6.34 4.18
N THR A 327 18.69 -7.08 4.84
CA THR A 327 18.60 -8.54 4.95
C THR A 327 17.29 -8.97 5.60
N MET A 328 16.87 -8.30 6.68
CA MET A 328 15.59 -8.57 7.34
C MET A 328 14.40 -8.31 6.42
N HIS A 329 14.41 -7.20 5.70
CA HIS A 329 13.37 -6.87 4.74
C HIS A 329 13.30 -7.92 3.61
N LEU A 330 14.45 -8.25 3.01
CA LEU A 330 14.52 -9.22 1.93
C LEU A 330 14.06 -10.62 2.37
N HIS A 331 14.24 -10.98 3.63
CA HIS A 331 13.75 -12.27 4.15
C HIS A 331 12.22 -12.38 4.05
N SER A 332 11.49 -11.36 4.49
CA SER A 332 10.04 -11.31 4.35
C SER A 332 9.60 -11.12 2.88
N MET A 333 10.34 -10.32 2.11
CA MET A 333 10.08 -10.10 0.68
C MET A 333 10.19 -11.40 -0.13
N VAL A 334 11.28 -12.16 0.02
CA VAL A 334 11.48 -13.45 -0.67
C VAL A 334 10.36 -14.42 -0.30
N TYR A 335 9.95 -14.46 0.97
CA TYR A 335 8.82 -15.27 1.39
C TYR A 335 7.52 -14.83 0.68
N ARG A 336 7.22 -13.52 0.63
CA ARG A 336 6.06 -12.99 -0.09
C ARG A 336 6.09 -13.37 -1.57
N LEU A 337 7.22 -13.15 -2.24
CA LEU A 337 7.38 -13.50 -3.66
C LEU A 337 7.16 -14.99 -3.92
N ASN A 338 7.72 -15.86 -3.08
CA ASN A 338 7.55 -17.32 -3.21
C ASN A 338 6.11 -17.77 -3.05
N HIS A 339 5.35 -17.07 -2.21
CA HIS A 339 3.95 -17.36 -1.97
C HIS A 339 2.99 -16.41 -2.71
N GLN A 340 3.49 -15.61 -3.66
CA GLN A 340 2.70 -14.66 -4.48
C GLN A 340 1.86 -13.70 -3.63
N ILE A 341 2.38 -13.25 -2.49
CA ILE A 341 1.77 -12.22 -1.66
C ILE A 341 2.22 -10.88 -2.21
N TYR A 342 1.30 -10.16 -2.80
CA TYR A 342 1.54 -8.81 -3.32
C TYR A 342 1.21 -7.79 -2.24
N ILE A 343 2.06 -6.78 -2.12
CA ILE A 343 1.84 -5.64 -1.23
C ILE A 343 1.76 -4.37 -2.08
N ILE A 344 1.06 -3.38 -1.59
CA ILE A 344 1.04 -2.04 -2.17
C ILE A 344 1.89 -1.13 -1.28
N ASN A 345 2.64 -0.26 -1.92
CA ASN A 345 3.41 0.76 -1.24
C ASN A 345 2.65 2.09 -1.34
N PRO A 346 1.94 2.53 -0.27
CA PRO A 346 1.09 3.71 -0.33
C PRO A 346 1.88 5.00 -0.61
N ILE A 347 3.18 5.00 -0.33
CA ILE A 347 4.07 6.14 -0.58
C ILE A 347 4.94 5.98 -1.84
N LEU A 348 4.67 4.97 -2.70
CA LEU A 348 5.47 4.72 -3.90
C LEU A 348 5.58 5.94 -4.82
N LYS A 349 4.48 6.68 -5.01
CA LYS A 349 4.48 7.90 -5.82
C LYS A 349 5.43 8.96 -5.25
N SER A 350 5.42 9.13 -3.94
CA SER A 350 6.32 10.05 -3.23
C SER A 350 7.77 9.58 -3.30
N ILE A 351 8.03 8.27 -3.18
CA ILE A 351 9.37 7.71 -3.33
C ILE A 351 9.89 7.98 -4.74
N LYS A 352 9.11 7.70 -5.77
CA LYS A 352 9.50 7.94 -7.17
C LYS A 352 9.73 9.41 -7.49
N SER A 353 9.00 10.33 -6.85
CA SER A 353 9.19 11.77 -7.07
C SER A 353 10.35 12.34 -6.28
N ASN A 354 10.50 11.97 -5.01
CA ASN A 354 11.50 12.59 -4.11
C ASN A 354 12.85 11.87 -4.16
N PHE A 355 12.87 10.56 -4.43
CA PHE A 355 14.07 9.72 -4.41
C PHE A 355 14.29 9.03 -5.77
N SER A 356 13.94 9.71 -6.85
CA SER A 356 13.98 9.17 -8.22
C SER A 356 15.31 8.51 -8.57
N ASN A 357 16.42 9.14 -8.24
CA ASN A 357 17.77 8.64 -8.58
C ASN A 357 18.08 7.32 -7.87
N ILE A 358 17.85 7.25 -6.57
CA ILE A 358 18.07 6.02 -5.79
C ILE A 358 17.08 4.93 -6.23
N PHE A 359 15.81 5.30 -6.50
CA PHE A 359 14.81 4.36 -6.98
C PHE A 359 15.23 3.71 -8.32
N GLN A 360 15.66 4.50 -9.30
CA GLN A 360 16.11 3.97 -10.59
C GLN A 360 17.38 3.13 -10.47
N LEU A 361 18.31 3.56 -9.63
CA LEU A 361 19.54 2.84 -9.35
C LEU A 361 19.27 1.47 -8.73
N VAL A 362 18.41 1.42 -7.71
CA VAL A 362 18.01 0.17 -7.03
C VAL A 362 17.25 -0.73 -8.01
N LYS A 363 16.30 -0.17 -8.79
CA LYS A 363 15.54 -0.92 -9.78
C LYS A 363 16.44 -1.54 -10.84
N PHE A 364 17.38 -0.77 -11.38
CA PHE A 364 18.34 -1.27 -12.36
C PHE A 364 19.21 -2.40 -11.77
N SER A 365 19.80 -2.17 -10.59
CA SER A 365 20.69 -3.13 -9.93
C SER A 365 19.95 -4.42 -9.51
N ALA A 366 18.70 -4.31 -9.07
CA ALA A 366 17.88 -5.46 -8.73
C ALA A 366 17.49 -6.28 -9.97
N ASN A 367 17.15 -5.64 -11.09
CA ASN A 367 16.86 -6.34 -12.32
C ASN A 367 18.08 -7.09 -12.88
N GLU A 368 19.28 -6.47 -12.89
CA GLU A 368 20.52 -7.17 -13.25
C GLU A 368 20.76 -8.41 -12.37
N LEU A 369 20.47 -8.30 -11.06
CA LEU A 369 20.66 -9.41 -10.14
C LEU A 369 19.68 -10.56 -10.39
N LEU A 370 18.43 -10.25 -10.75
CA LEU A 370 17.39 -11.23 -11.03
C LEU A 370 17.61 -11.94 -12.38
N GLU A 371 18.08 -11.23 -13.42
CA GLU A 371 18.41 -11.81 -14.70
C GLU A 371 19.53 -12.87 -14.61
N GLU A 372 20.45 -12.71 -13.67
CA GLU A 372 21.54 -13.67 -13.40
C GLU A 372 21.16 -14.77 -12.41
N SER A 373 20.02 -14.64 -11.72
CA SER A 373 19.58 -15.55 -10.66
C SER A 373 18.58 -16.59 -11.18
N ILE A 374 18.47 -17.69 -10.44
CA ILE A 374 17.46 -18.75 -10.67
C ILE A 374 16.02 -18.26 -10.33
N TYR A 375 15.88 -17.05 -9.82
CA TYR A 375 14.58 -16.45 -9.47
C TYR A 375 13.94 -15.85 -10.73
N ASP A 376 13.08 -16.61 -11.40
CA ASP A 376 12.25 -16.18 -12.54
C ASP A 376 11.09 -15.27 -12.07
N LYS A 377 11.37 -14.26 -11.27
CA LYS A 377 10.34 -13.37 -10.70
C LYS A 377 10.75 -11.91 -10.82
N HIS A 378 9.94 -11.15 -11.53
CA HIS A 378 10.09 -9.70 -11.58
C HIS A 378 9.68 -9.08 -10.23
N LEU A 379 10.55 -8.19 -9.71
CA LEU A 379 10.19 -7.34 -8.58
C LEU A 379 9.21 -6.26 -9.04
N THR A 380 8.15 -6.07 -8.26
CA THR A 380 7.22 -4.96 -8.49
C THR A 380 7.85 -3.63 -8.07
N ASP A 381 7.34 -2.53 -8.61
CA ASP A 381 7.80 -1.20 -8.22
C ASP A 381 7.51 -0.91 -6.73
N GLU A 382 6.50 -1.55 -6.15
CA GLU A 382 6.17 -1.49 -4.73
C GLU A 382 7.30 -2.04 -3.86
N GLU A 383 7.82 -3.23 -4.18
CA GLU A 383 8.95 -3.83 -3.45
C GLU A 383 10.24 -3.03 -3.67
N ILE A 384 10.49 -2.58 -4.90
CA ILE A 384 11.62 -1.68 -5.22
C ILE A 384 11.54 -0.40 -4.39
N GLY A 385 10.32 0.16 -4.23
CA GLY A 385 10.09 1.34 -3.40
C GLY A 385 10.53 1.13 -1.95
N TYR A 386 10.15 0.01 -1.32
CA TYR A 386 10.59 -0.31 0.04
C TYR A 386 12.11 -0.49 0.13
N ILE A 387 12.71 -1.21 -0.81
CA ILE A 387 14.17 -1.38 -0.89
C ILE A 387 14.86 0.00 -1.02
N THR A 388 14.30 0.88 -1.85
CA THR A 388 14.82 2.24 -2.07
C THR A 388 14.97 3.02 -0.76
N LEU A 389 14.00 2.89 0.17
CA LEU A 389 14.07 3.60 1.45
C LEU A 389 15.29 3.22 2.29
N TYR A 390 15.70 1.95 2.28
CA TYR A 390 16.89 1.50 3.00
C TYR A 390 18.17 2.13 2.41
N PHE A 391 18.28 2.15 1.08
CA PHE A 391 19.41 2.81 0.41
C PHE A 391 19.36 4.32 0.56
N GLN A 392 18.17 4.93 0.55
CA GLN A 392 18.03 6.38 0.75
C GLN A 392 18.49 6.79 2.15
N ILE A 393 18.08 6.06 3.19
CA ILE A 393 18.53 6.31 4.57
C ILE A 393 20.06 6.22 4.65
N SER A 394 20.67 5.17 4.11
CA SER A 394 22.11 5.02 4.08
C SER A 394 22.79 6.13 3.28
N TYR A 395 22.19 6.56 2.17
CA TYR A 395 22.67 7.68 1.37
C TYR A 395 22.64 9.00 2.15
N ASP A 396 21.52 9.30 2.80
CA ASP A 396 21.33 10.52 3.57
C ASP A 396 22.29 10.59 4.76
N ASP A 397 22.45 9.47 5.48
CA ASP A 397 23.33 9.39 6.64
C ASP A 397 24.81 9.52 6.28
N ARG A 398 25.23 9.05 5.11
CA ARG A 398 26.64 8.91 4.75
C ARG A 398 27.12 9.82 3.62
N PHE A 399 26.27 10.15 2.67
CA PHE A 399 26.70 10.77 1.40
C PHE A 399 25.96 12.06 1.03
N ALA A 400 24.65 12.18 1.33
CA ALA A 400 23.86 13.33 0.89
C ALA A 400 24.18 14.61 1.65
N ASN A 401 24.80 14.50 2.84
CA ASN A 401 24.83 15.57 3.81
C ASN A 401 26.23 15.98 4.27
N GLN A 402 27.27 15.51 3.60
CA GLN A 402 28.60 15.88 4.04
C GLN A 402 29.38 16.66 2.96
N ILE A 403 29.32 18.00 3.08
CA ILE A 403 30.20 18.86 2.31
C ILE A 403 31.62 18.63 2.84
N PRO A 404 32.54 18.06 2.03
CA PRO A 404 33.88 17.81 2.48
C PRO A 404 34.62 19.13 2.59
N ILE A 405 35.18 19.39 3.75
CA ILE A 405 35.92 20.65 4.03
C ILE A 405 37.34 20.42 4.47
N LEU A 406 38.19 21.42 4.18
CA LEU A 406 39.52 21.61 4.76
C LEU A 406 39.43 22.71 5.82
N ILE A 407 39.95 22.45 7.01
CA ILE A 407 40.17 23.49 8.01
C ILE A 407 41.63 23.95 7.96
N GLU A 408 41.78 25.22 7.66
CA GLU A 408 43.07 25.94 7.61
C GLU A 408 43.22 26.78 8.85
N CYS A 409 44.28 26.54 9.64
CA CYS A 409 44.47 27.24 10.90
C CYS A 409 45.93 27.75 11.10
N THR A 410 46.09 28.73 11.97
CA THR A 410 47.42 29.08 12.51
C THR A 410 47.85 27.98 13.48
N SER A 411 49.13 27.74 13.63
CA SER A 411 49.86 26.64 14.28
C SER A 411 49.44 26.19 15.70
N GLY A 412 48.22 26.44 16.16
CA GLY A 412 47.75 26.08 17.49
C GLY A 412 46.88 24.81 17.51
N VAL A 413 47.36 23.68 18.04
CA VAL A 413 46.64 22.41 18.14
C VAL A 413 45.32 22.57 18.90
N GLY A 414 45.25 23.37 19.94
CA GLY A 414 44.04 23.54 20.76
C GLY A 414 42.93 24.34 20.08
N THR A 415 43.27 25.37 19.31
CA THR A 415 42.27 26.22 18.60
C THR A 415 41.68 25.52 17.41
N SER A 416 42.45 24.74 16.66
CA SER A 416 41.97 23.95 15.53
C SER A 416 41.05 22.81 15.98
N HIS A 417 41.38 22.17 17.11
CA HIS A 417 40.53 21.13 17.69
C HIS A 417 39.20 21.72 18.19
N LEU A 418 39.22 22.86 18.89
CA LEU A 418 38.01 23.54 19.33
C LEU A 418 37.11 23.94 18.16
N LEU A 419 37.69 24.50 17.09
CA LEU A 419 36.97 24.90 15.89
C LEU A 419 36.31 23.67 15.21
N SER A 420 37.08 22.58 15.06
CA SER A 420 36.57 21.35 14.44
C SER A 420 35.38 20.74 15.23
N GLU A 421 35.47 20.70 16.56
CA GLU A 421 34.36 20.19 17.39
C GLU A 421 33.14 21.10 17.32
N LYS A 422 33.31 22.42 17.27
CA LYS A 422 32.20 23.35 17.09
C LYS A 422 31.57 23.23 15.71
N ILE A 423 32.36 23.03 14.64
CA ILE A 423 31.83 22.79 13.29
C ILE A 423 31.03 21.50 13.27
N ARG A 424 31.55 20.38 13.76
CA ARG A 424 30.84 19.10 13.82
C ARG A 424 29.53 19.21 14.59
N LYS A 425 29.52 19.94 15.71
CA LYS A 425 28.34 20.11 16.55
C LYS A 425 27.25 20.98 15.90
N ASN A 426 27.63 22.04 15.19
CA ASN A 426 26.67 23.00 14.63
C ASN A 426 26.28 22.68 13.19
N PHE A 427 27.10 21.93 12.46
CA PHE A 427 26.89 21.61 11.03
C PHE A 427 27.10 20.13 10.77
N PRO A 428 26.07 19.27 11.05
CA PRO A 428 26.18 17.85 10.80
C PRO A 428 26.39 17.51 9.31
N ASN A 429 26.05 18.45 8.44
CA ASN A 429 26.19 18.34 6.99
C ASN A 429 27.60 18.64 6.47
N ILE A 430 28.56 18.79 7.35
CA ILE A 430 29.97 19.05 6.98
C ILE A 430 30.84 17.88 7.41
N HIS A 431 31.64 17.38 6.48
CA HIS A 431 32.69 16.41 6.75
C HIS A 431 34.05 17.09 6.74
N ILE A 432 34.77 17.02 7.87
CA ILE A 432 36.12 17.58 7.97
C ILE A 432 37.11 16.54 7.45
N ASN A 433 37.56 16.70 6.19
CA ASN A 433 38.53 15.81 5.58
C ASN A 433 39.91 15.95 6.22
N LYS A 434 40.33 17.21 6.40
CA LYS A 434 41.67 17.52 6.93
C LYS A 434 41.66 18.79 7.78
N ILE A 435 42.54 18.84 8.74
CA ILE A 435 42.85 20.03 9.51
C ILE A 435 44.37 20.26 9.35
N ILE A 436 44.76 21.33 8.68
CA ILE A 436 46.14 21.56 8.30
C ILE A 436 46.55 22.98 8.72
N ALA A 437 47.77 23.11 9.27
CA ALA A 437 48.37 24.42 9.52
C ALA A 437 48.77 25.05 8.17
N GLN A 438 48.47 26.34 7.97
CA GLN A 438 48.65 27.05 6.70
C GLN A 438 50.04 26.83 6.07
N GLU A 439 51.09 26.78 6.88
CA GLU A 439 52.49 26.60 6.45
C GLU A 439 52.78 25.22 5.85
N ARG A 440 51.87 24.26 6.03
CA ARG A 440 52.03 22.84 5.60
C ARG A 440 51.09 22.42 4.50
N ILE A 441 50.19 23.29 4.04
CA ILE A 441 49.19 22.99 3.01
C ILE A 441 49.86 22.83 1.65
N LYS A 442 49.46 21.78 0.94
CA LYS A 442 49.89 21.51 -0.44
C LYS A 442 48.68 21.65 -1.38
N GLN A 443 48.92 21.91 -2.66
CA GLN A 443 47.87 21.99 -3.68
C GLN A 443 46.95 20.74 -3.67
N SER A 444 47.51 19.55 -3.50
CA SER A 444 46.77 18.30 -3.43
C SER A 444 45.82 18.15 -2.23
N ASP A 445 45.91 19.01 -1.22
CA ASP A 445 45.03 18.98 -0.05
C ASP A 445 43.65 19.61 -0.37
N TYR A 446 43.55 20.34 -1.48
CA TYR A 446 42.29 20.95 -1.96
C TYR A 446 41.51 20.09 -2.96
N ASP A 447 42.09 19.00 -3.45
CA ASP A 447 41.48 18.20 -4.54
C ASP A 447 40.17 17.55 -4.08
N ASP A 448 40.10 17.09 -2.82
CA ASP A 448 38.95 16.32 -2.27
C ASP A 448 38.05 17.16 -1.35
N VAL A 449 38.02 18.48 -1.50
CA VAL A 449 37.19 19.36 -0.64
C VAL A 449 36.38 20.35 -1.47
N GLU A 450 35.23 20.72 -0.97
CA GLU A 450 34.31 21.67 -1.59
C GLU A 450 34.35 23.06 -0.94
N LEU A 451 34.84 23.13 0.28
CA LEU A 451 34.93 24.36 1.06
C LEU A 451 36.20 24.38 1.91
N VAL A 452 36.83 25.52 1.98
CA VAL A 452 37.92 25.79 2.94
C VAL A 452 37.38 26.69 4.05
N ILE A 453 37.54 26.28 5.30
CA ILE A 453 37.29 27.11 6.47
C ILE A 453 38.62 27.55 7.04
N SER A 454 38.94 28.83 6.90
CA SER A 454 40.22 29.38 7.33
C SER A 454 40.10 30.33 8.53
N THR A 455 41.03 30.25 9.44
CA THR A 455 41.21 31.24 10.53
C THR A 455 42.22 32.34 10.19
N VAL A 456 42.76 32.32 8.96
CA VAL A 456 43.85 33.20 8.51
C VAL A 456 43.38 34.09 7.36
N LYS A 457 43.73 35.37 7.40
CA LYS A 457 43.34 36.36 6.38
C LYS A 457 44.13 36.33 5.07
N GLN A 458 45.15 35.46 4.94
CA GLN A 458 45.96 35.39 3.74
C GLN A 458 45.36 34.51 2.67
N HIS A 459 45.56 34.87 1.38
CA HIS A 459 44.99 34.18 0.22
C HIS A 459 45.28 32.67 0.23
N SER A 460 44.24 31.87 0.14
CA SER A 460 44.35 30.45 -0.19
C SER A 460 44.99 30.28 -1.57
N ILE A 461 45.85 29.30 -1.72
CA ILE A 461 46.50 28.92 -2.99
C ILE A 461 45.50 28.25 -3.96
N SER A 462 44.25 28.10 -3.55
CA SER A 462 43.19 27.29 -4.21
C SER A 462 42.05 28.15 -4.72
N ASP A 463 41.44 27.72 -5.83
CA ASP A 463 40.20 28.28 -6.40
C ASP A 463 38.93 27.83 -5.63
N LYS A 464 39.08 27.04 -4.55
CA LYS A 464 37.94 26.57 -3.76
C LYS A 464 37.33 27.71 -2.92
N PRO A 465 36.01 27.76 -2.74
CA PRO A 465 35.35 28.70 -1.85
C PRO A 465 35.98 28.69 -0.46
N THR A 466 36.31 29.85 0.06
CA THR A 466 36.97 29.97 1.37
C THR A 466 36.16 30.88 2.28
N ILE A 467 35.84 30.40 3.47
CA ILE A 467 35.16 31.18 4.51
C ILE A 467 36.12 31.46 5.65
N LEU A 468 36.38 32.77 5.88
CA LEU A 468 37.16 33.21 7.01
C LEU A 468 36.28 33.21 8.27
N VAL A 469 36.77 32.51 9.31
CA VAL A 469 36.06 32.36 10.59
C VAL A 469 36.98 32.67 11.78
N SER A 470 36.38 33.05 12.89
CA SER A 470 37.06 33.10 14.17
C SER A 470 37.35 31.69 14.71
N PRO A 471 38.49 31.47 15.40
CA PRO A 471 38.77 30.18 16.04
C PRO A 471 37.68 29.71 17.04
N ILE A 472 36.88 30.63 17.57
CA ILE A 472 35.79 30.35 18.52
C ILE A 472 34.44 30.18 17.85
N LEU A 473 34.36 30.35 16.52
CA LEU A 473 33.13 30.19 15.71
C LEU A 473 31.95 31.01 16.26
N ASN A 474 31.97 32.32 16.02
CA ASN A 474 30.90 33.23 16.46
C ASN A 474 29.62 33.08 15.59
N GLU A 475 28.52 33.76 15.96
CA GLU A 475 27.25 33.65 15.25
C GLU A 475 27.30 34.14 13.78
N ASN A 476 28.13 35.17 13.50
CA ASN A 476 28.32 35.64 12.12
C ASN A 476 29.07 34.62 11.26
N ASP A 477 30.04 33.90 11.86
CA ASP A 477 30.76 32.82 11.19
C ASP A 477 29.83 31.66 10.89
N LYS A 478 28.97 31.31 11.84
CA LYS A 478 27.93 30.27 11.63
C LYS A 478 26.98 30.64 10.50
N TYR A 479 26.52 31.89 10.45
CA TYR A 479 25.66 32.38 9.40
C TYR A 479 26.28 32.25 8.00
N LYS A 480 27.57 32.60 7.85
CA LYS A 480 28.32 32.48 6.59
C LYS A 480 28.40 31.03 6.11
N ILE A 481 28.71 30.10 7.03
CA ILE A 481 28.75 28.66 6.72
C ILE A 481 27.39 28.15 6.33
N ASP A 482 26.35 28.55 7.06
CA ASP A 482 24.96 28.13 6.76
C ASP A 482 24.49 28.64 5.38
N GLN A 483 24.84 29.86 4.99
CA GLN A 483 24.54 30.38 3.65
C GLN A 483 25.25 29.58 2.56
N PHE A 484 26.55 29.27 2.75
CA PHE A 484 27.29 28.43 1.81
C PHE A 484 26.63 27.04 1.65
N ILE A 485 26.24 26.41 2.75
CA ILE A 485 25.59 25.12 2.75
C ILE A 485 24.30 25.18 1.92
N LYS A 486 23.46 26.20 2.14
CA LYS A 486 22.21 26.42 1.40
C LYS A 486 22.45 26.59 -0.11
N ASP A 487 23.43 27.40 -0.46
CA ASP A 487 23.77 27.67 -1.87
C ASP A 487 24.39 26.43 -2.55
N TYR A 488 25.21 25.67 -1.83
CA TYR A 488 25.80 24.43 -2.31
C TYR A 488 24.75 23.43 -2.70
N TYR A 489 23.78 23.14 -1.82
CA TYR A 489 22.68 22.21 -2.14
C TYR A 489 21.73 22.73 -3.21
N LYS A 490 21.46 24.03 -3.23
CA LYS A 490 20.64 24.65 -4.28
C LYS A 490 21.26 24.48 -5.67
N ASN A 491 22.57 24.61 -5.77
CA ASN A 491 23.30 24.44 -7.03
C ASN A 491 23.39 22.97 -7.45
N GLN A 492 23.50 22.04 -6.51
CA GLN A 492 23.46 20.60 -6.82
C GLN A 492 22.10 20.16 -7.39
N VAL A 493 20.99 20.66 -6.84
CA VAL A 493 19.65 20.38 -7.37
C VAL A 493 19.49 20.86 -8.83
N ILE A 494 20.14 21.95 -9.21
CA ILE A 494 20.11 22.48 -10.59
C ILE A 494 20.92 21.62 -11.56
N ILE A 495 22.02 21.01 -11.12
CA ILE A 495 22.87 20.13 -11.93
C ILE A 495 22.19 18.79 -12.21
N TYR A 496 21.41 18.27 -11.27
CA TYR A 496 20.69 17.00 -11.41
C TYR A 496 19.38 17.10 -12.22
N ASN A 497 18.91 18.31 -12.51
CA ASN A 497 17.71 18.56 -13.34
C ASN A 497 18.05 18.91 -14.81
N ARG A 498 19.29 18.77 -15.22
CA ARG A 498 19.76 18.85 -16.62
C ARG A 498 20.23 17.48 -17.10
#